data_25ded4777ef994c2fee31e19b86e1411
#
_entry.id   25ded4777ef994c2fee31e19b86e1411
#
_cell.length_a   1.000
_cell.length_b   1.000
_cell.length_c   1.000
_cell.angle_alpha   90.00
_cell.angle_beta   90.00
_cell.angle_gamma   90.00
#
_symmetry.space_group_name_H-M   'P 1'
#
loop_
_entity.id
_entity.type
_entity.pdbx_description
1 polymer ?
#
loop_
_entity_poly.entity_id
_entity_poly.type
_entity_poly.pdbx_seq_one_letter_code
_entity_poly.pdbx_strand_id
1 'polypeptide(L)'
;MVYEVHIPAFPLNQFIESFVYYMDYNPAHTVDRFLPDGNTYIVIDLTDYPKFIYDNNSLKEIQSCRNVWFSGIRTNYITIPSGRDSEMFVINFHKGKTYPFVEMPMNELTDYVVDGELVMSTEILNMRETLLELI
;
A
#
# COMPACT_ATOMS: atom_id res chain seq x y z
N MET A 1 11.81 15.70 2.00
CA MET A 1 10.68 14.79 1.82
C MET A 1 9.47 15.54 1.29
N VAL A 2 8.81 15.01 0.30
CA VAL A 2 7.51 15.50 -0.18
C VAL A 2 6.44 14.57 0.38
N TYR A 3 5.39 15.14 0.95
CA TYR A 3 4.28 14.37 1.51
C TYR A 3 2.98 15.15 1.30
N GLU A 4 2.09 14.58 0.51
CA GLU A 4 0.83 15.22 0.14
C GLU A 4 -0.33 14.28 0.45
N VAL A 5 -1.39 14.82 1.06
CA VAL A 5 -2.62 14.09 1.36
C VAL A 5 -3.77 14.79 0.65
N HIS A 6 -4.57 14.00 -0.07
CA HIS A 6 -5.78 14.46 -0.74
C HIS A 6 -6.98 13.66 -0.27
N ILE A 7 -8.02 14.36 0.15
CA ILE A 7 -9.29 13.74 0.54
C ILE A 7 -10.23 13.82 -0.64
N PRO A 8 -10.71 12.67 -1.19
CA PRO A 8 -11.55 12.71 -2.37
C PRO A 8 -12.91 13.33 -2.08
N ALA A 9 -13.54 13.87 -3.14
CA ALA A 9 -14.89 14.38 -3.10
C ALA A 9 -15.92 13.24 -3.16
N PHE A 10 -17.17 13.54 -2.84
CA PHE A 10 -18.29 12.64 -3.01
C PHE A 10 -18.40 12.19 -4.49
N PRO A 11 -18.62 10.90 -4.81
CA PRO A 11 -18.99 9.82 -3.87
C PRO A 11 -17.81 9.01 -3.32
N LEU A 12 -16.59 9.17 -3.81
CA LEU A 12 -15.44 8.35 -3.42
C LEU A 12 -15.10 8.48 -1.93
N ASN A 13 -15.36 9.64 -1.33
CA ASN A 13 -15.08 9.87 0.07
C ASN A 13 -15.90 8.99 1.03
N GLN A 14 -16.91 8.29 0.52
CA GLN A 14 -17.67 7.32 1.31
C GLN A 14 -16.88 6.02 1.53
N PHE A 15 -15.90 5.74 0.68
CA PHE A 15 -15.14 4.49 0.68
C PHE A 15 -13.66 4.73 0.94
N ILE A 16 -13.12 5.80 0.37
CA ILE A 16 -11.70 6.14 0.43
C ILE A 16 -11.51 7.30 1.40
N GLU A 17 -10.69 7.07 2.43
CA GLU A 17 -10.38 8.08 3.44
C GLU A 17 -9.45 9.14 2.86
N SER A 18 -8.40 8.71 2.17
CA SER A 18 -7.42 9.64 1.60
C SER A 18 -6.56 8.96 0.52
N PHE A 19 -6.02 9.80 -0.35
CA PHE A 19 -4.88 9.48 -1.21
C PHE A 19 -3.65 10.13 -0.59
N VAL A 20 -2.57 9.38 -0.48
CA VAL A 20 -1.29 9.87 0.04
C VAL A 20 -0.22 9.68 -1.01
N TYR A 21 0.49 10.75 -1.35
CA TYR A 21 1.66 10.70 -2.21
C TYR A 21 2.88 11.13 -1.40
N TYR A 22 3.96 10.37 -1.48
CA TYR A 22 5.22 10.80 -0.89
C TYR A 22 6.42 10.36 -1.72
N MET A 23 7.50 11.12 -1.59
CA MET A 23 8.80 10.83 -2.18
C MET A 23 9.92 11.39 -1.29
N ASP A 24 11.14 10.96 -1.55
CA ASP A 24 12.34 11.42 -0.85
C ASP A 24 12.29 11.17 0.67
N TYR A 25 11.70 10.04 1.07
CA TYR A 25 11.75 9.58 2.44
C TYR A 25 13.08 8.86 2.69
N ASN A 26 13.98 9.52 3.43
CA ASN A 26 15.33 9.01 3.68
C ASN A 26 15.66 9.08 5.18
N PRO A 27 15.03 8.22 6.01
CA PRO A 27 15.26 8.23 7.44
C PRO A 27 16.66 7.71 7.80
N ALA A 28 17.14 8.06 9.00
CA ALA A 28 18.41 7.55 9.51
C ALA A 28 18.34 6.08 9.92
N HIS A 29 17.15 5.60 10.31
CA HIS A 29 16.94 4.20 10.67
C HIS A 29 16.73 3.34 9.42
N THR A 30 16.88 2.01 9.57
CA THR A 30 16.86 1.06 8.44
C THR A 30 15.64 0.17 8.40
N VAL A 31 14.84 0.12 9.46
CA VAL A 31 13.66 -0.75 9.59
C VAL A 31 12.51 0.04 10.18
N ASP A 32 11.33 -0.15 9.61
CA ASP A 32 10.07 0.39 10.12
C ASP A 32 9.12 -0.74 10.51
N ARG A 33 8.31 -0.50 11.55
CA ARG A 33 7.23 -1.38 11.97
C ARG A 33 5.93 -0.60 11.99
N PHE A 34 4.91 -1.15 11.37
CA PHE A 34 3.56 -0.58 11.34
C PHE A 34 2.63 -1.41 12.18
N LEU A 35 2.01 -0.77 13.17
CA LEU A 35 1.04 -1.41 14.05
C LEU A 35 -0.29 -1.60 13.33
N PRO A 36 -1.09 -2.61 13.73
CA PRO A 36 -2.44 -2.78 13.20
C PRO A 36 -3.30 -1.54 13.47
N ASP A 37 -3.93 -1.00 12.45
CA ASP A 37 -4.80 0.19 12.56
C ASP A 37 -6.25 -0.06 12.11
N GLY A 38 -6.55 -1.29 11.67
CA GLY A 38 -7.87 -1.67 11.19
C GLY A 38 -8.19 -1.19 9.77
N ASN A 39 -7.25 -0.57 9.10
CA ASN A 39 -7.44 -0.08 7.73
C ASN A 39 -6.84 -1.04 6.72
N THR A 40 -7.29 -0.91 5.47
CA THR A 40 -6.71 -1.60 4.31
C THR A 40 -6.18 -0.57 3.34
N TYR A 41 -5.18 -0.96 2.56
CA TYR A 41 -4.46 -0.04 1.69
C TYR A 41 -4.17 -0.66 0.33
N ILE A 42 -4.23 0.16 -0.71
CA ILE A 42 -3.58 -0.11 -1.99
C ILE A 42 -2.32 0.75 -2.02
N VAL A 43 -1.19 0.13 -2.29
CA VAL A 43 0.08 0.83 -2.47
C VAL A 43 0.49 0.74 -3.92
N ILE A 44 0.66 1.88 -4.56
CA ILE A 44 1.17 2.00 -5.93
C ILE A 44 2.60 2.50 -5.83
N ASP A 45 3.55 1.62 -6.14
CA ASP A 45 4.98 1.93 -6.12
C ASP A 45 5.38 2.54 -7.46
N LEU A 46 5.84 3.77 -7.44
CA LEU A 46 6.24 4.50 -8.63
C LEU A 46 7.73 4.34 -8.94
N THR A 47 8.42 3.45 -8.24
CA THR A 47 9.80 3.06 -8.50
C THR A 47 9.88 1.69 -9.17
N ASP A 48 11.07 1.30 -9.66
CA ASP A 48 11.26 0.06 -10.43
C ASP A 48 11.96 -1.06 -9.65
N TYR A 49 12.21 -0.87 -8.37
CA TYR A 49 12.87 -1.90 -7.56
C TYR A 49 11.90 -2.50 -6.53
N PRO A 50 12.13 -3.79 -6.14
CA PRO A 50 11.20 -4.46 -5.24
C PRO A 50 11.26 -3.88 -3.82
N LYS A 51 10.15 -3.98 -3.12
CA LYS A 51 10.04 -3.68 -1.69
C LYS A 51 9.84 -4.98 -0.94
N PHE A 52 10.45 -5.11 0.23
CA PHE A 52 10.47 -6.35 0.97
C PHE A 52 9.62 -6.26 2.23
N ILE A 53 9.12 -7.42 2.66
CA ILE A 53 8.52 -7.60 3.98
C ILE A 53 9.43 -8.55 4.73
N TYR A 54 9.74 -8.19 5.97
CA TYR A 54 10.63 -8.96 6.83
C TYR A 54 9.84 -9.80 7.83
N ASP A 55 10.39 -10.96 8.18
CA ASP A 55 9.94 -11.69 9.36
C ASP A 55 10.12 -10.80 10.59
N ASN A 56 9.10 -10.74 11.45
CA ASN A 56 9.07 -9.83 12.58
C ASN A 56 10.18 -10.08 13.62
N ASN A 57 10.70 -11.29 13.68
CA ASN A 57 11.70 -11.69 14.66
C ASN A 57 13.10 -11.76 14.07
N SER A 58 13.26 -12.48 12.95
CA SER A 58 14.57 -12.72 12.34
C SER A 58 15.04 -11.58 11.45
N LEU A 59 14.12 -10.71 11.01
CA LEU A 59 14.35 -9.63 10.03
C LEU A 59 14.86 -10.16 8.68
N LYS A 60 14.56 -11.42 8.36
CA LYS A 60 14.84 -11.98 7.03
C LYS A 60 13.70 -11.68 6.09
N GLU A 61 14.03 -11.51 4.82
CA GLU A 61 13.03 -11.29 3.77
C GLU A 61 12.11 -12.50 3.65
N ILE A 62 10.79 -12.30 3.75
CA ILE A 62 9.79 -13.35 3.60
C ILE A 62 8.90 -13.11 2.37
N GLN A 63 8.87 -11.91 1.83
CA GLN A 63 8.07 -11.55 0.68
C GLN A 63 8.66 -10.33 -0.01
N SER A 64 8.52 -10.26 -1.34
CA SER A 64 8.82 -9.06 -2.11
C SER A 64 7.57 -8.58 -2.83
N CYS A 65 7.44 -7.26 -2.97
CA CYS A 65 6.31 -6.60 -3.62
C CYS A 65 6.81 -5.69 -4.73
N ARG A 66 6.10 -5.67 -5.86
CA ARG A 66 6.42 -4.80 -7.00
C ARG A 66 5.17 -4.14 -7.55
N ASN A 67 5.33 -2.95 -8.08
CA ASN A 67 4.35 -2.17 -8.83
C ASN A 67 3.13 -1.77 -8.01
N VAL A 68 2.22 -2.69 -7.73
CA VAL A 68 1.00 -2.43 -6.96
C VAL A 68 0.73 -3.62 -6.05
N TRP A 69 0.42 -3.34 -4.79
CA TRP A 69 -0.01 -4.39 -3.86
C TRP A 69 -1.14 -3.92 -2.96
N PHE A 70 -1.91 -4.89 -2.49
CA PHE A 70 -2.99 -4.68 -1.54
C PHE A 70 -2.58 -5.22 -0.18
N SER A 71 -2.74 -4.41 0.86
CA SER A 71 -2.50 -4.80 2.24
C SER A 71 -3.85 -4.97 2.95
N GLY A 72 -4.16 -6.20 3.35
CA GLY A 72 -5.38 -6.51 4.10
C GLY A 72 -5.31 -6.05 5.55
N ILE A 73 -6.40 -6.26 6.29
CA ILE A 73 -6.46 -5.95 7.71
C ILE A 73 -5.38 -6.74 8.44
N ARG A 74 -4.61 -6.05 9.30
CA ARG A 74 -3.54 -6.67 10.09
C ARG A 74 -4.05 -6.98 11.49
N THR A 75 -3.72 -8.17 11.97
CA THR A 75 -3.90 -8.55 13.39
C THR A 75 -2.58 -8.46 14.14
N ASN A 76 -1.48 -8.38 13.41
CA ASN A 76 -0.13 -8.24 13.97
C ASN A 76 0.62 -7.14 13.21
N TYR A 77 1.69 -6.61 13.81
CA TYR A 77 2.50 -5.60 13.15
C TYR A 77 3.24 -6.19 11.93
N ILE A 78 3.58 -5.32 11.00
CA ILE A 78 4.38 -5.64 9.81
C ILE A 78 5.73 -4.93 9.90
N THR A 79 6.79 -5.64 9.54
CA THR A 79 8.15 -5.11 9.55
C THR A 79 8.66 -5.00 8.13
N ILE A 80 9.12 -3.81 7.76
CA ILE A 80 9.65 -3.54 6.43
C ILE A 80 10.97 -2.77 6.54
N PRO A 81 11.86 -2.86 5.52
CA PRO A 81 12.98 -1.95 5.46
C PRO A 81 12.47 -0.53 5.25
N SER A 82 13.16 0.45 5.84
CA SER A 82 12.87 1.86 5.59
C SER A 82 13.25 2.17 4.15
N GLY A 83 12.24 2.32 3.29
CA GLY A 83 12.41 2.43 1.84
C GLY A 83 13.04 3.75 1.42
N ARG A 84 14.37 3.79 1.31
CA ARG A 84 15.08 4.97 0.83
C ARG A 84 14.75 5.23 -0.64
N ASP A 85 14.66 6.49 -1.00
CA ASP A 85 14.37 6.95 -2.36
C ASP A 85 13.06 6.38 -2.91
N SER A 86 12.12 6.06 -2.02
CA SER A 86 10.80 5.58 -2.42
C SER A 86 9.93 6.71 -2.95
N GLU A 87 9.11 6.36 -3.95
CA GLU A 87 8.04 7.21 -4.44
C GLU A 87 6.78 6.37 -4.49
N MET A 88 5.79 6.74 -3.68
CA MET A 88 4.60 5.92 -3.45
C MET A 88 3.33 6.74 -3.56
N PHE A 89 2.29 6.09 -4.09
CA PHE A 89 0.93 6.60 -4.05
C PHE A 89 0.08 5.57 -3.31
N VAL A 90 -0.53 5.98 -2.18
CA VAL A 90 -1.26 5.07 -1.31
C VAL A 90 -2.74 5.45 -1.28
N ILE A 91 -3.60 4.46 -1.47
CA ILE A 91 -5.04 4.62 -1.33
C ILE A 91 -5.44 4.03 0.02
N ASN A 92 -5.87 4.90 0.93
CA ASN A 92 -6.34 4.50 2.26
C ASN A 92 -7.86 4.39 2.24
N PHE A 93 -8.38 3.22 2.58
CA PHE A 93 -9.83 3.01 2.63
C PHE A 93 -10.37 3.29 4.03
N HIS A 94 -11.61 3.77 4.11
CA HIS A 94 -12.35 3.76 5.37
C HIS A 94 -12.56 2.32 5.84
N LYS A 95 -12.60 2.12 7.15
CA LYS A 95 -12.79 0.80 7.74
C LYS A 95 -14.08 0.15 7.23
N GLY A 96 -13.95 -1.08 6.73
CA GLY A 96 -15.08 -1.85 6.21
C GLY A 96 -15.61 -1.40 4.85
N LYS A 97 -14.94 -0.47 4.17
CA LYS A 97 -15.44 0.12 2.92
C LYS A 97 -14.66 -0.28 1.68
N THR A 98 -13.75 -1.25 1.79
CA THR A 98 -12.92 -1.69 0.67
C THR A 98 -13.65 -2.63 -0.29
N TYR A 99 -14.67 -3.32 0.19
CA TYR A 99 -15.35 -4.39 -0.54
C TYR A 99 -15.81 -4.05 -1.97
N PRO A 100 -16.22 -2.83 -2.32
CA PRO A 100 -16.62 -2.54 -3.71
C PRO A 100 -15.47 -2.57 -4.71
N PHE A 101 -14.23 -2.48 -4.24
CA PHE A 101 -13.05 -2.36 -5.09
C PHE A 101 -12.24 -3.65 -5.19
N VAL A 102 -12.56 -4.66 -4.39
CA VAL A 102 -11.79 -5.89 -4.26
C VAL A 102 -12.67 -7.08 -4.66
N GLU A 103 -12.13 -7.95 -5.54
CA GLU A 103 -12.86 -9.09 -6.11
C GLU A 103 -12.76 -10.35 -5.24
N MET A 104 -12.17 -10.27 -4.05
CA MET A 104 -12.04 -11.39 -3.12
C MET A 104 -12.71 -11.06 -1.79
N PRO A 105 -13.22 -12.06 -1.05
CA PRO A 105 -13.72 -11.84 0.31
C PRO A 105 -12.63 -11.24 1.20
N MET A 106 -12.96 -10.19 1.94
CA MET A 106 -11.99 -9.46 2.75
C MET A 106 -11.36 -10.31 3.85
N ASN A 107 -12.10 -11.28 4.39
CA ASN A 107 -11.57 -12.18 5.42
C ASN A 107 -10.47 -13.12 4.90
N GLU A 108 -10.42 -13.37 3.60
CA GLU A 108 -9.34 -14.15 2.99
C GLU A 108 -8.03 -13.36 2.86
N LEU A 109 -8.10 -12.05 3.01
CA LEU A 109 -6.95 -11.14 2.85
C LEU A 109 -6.38 -10.67 4.19
N THR A 110 -6.95 -11.10 5.31
CA THR A 110 -6.46 -10.73 6.65
C THR A 110 -5.02 -11.18 6.84
N ASP A 111 -4.16 -10.26 7.26
CA ASP A 111 -2.72 -10.44 7.45
C ASP A 111 -1.92 -10.77 6.19
N TYR A 112 -2.54 -10.63 5.01
CA TYR A 112 -1.85 -10.85 3.74
C TYR A 112 -1.60 -9.54 3.01
N VAL A 113 -0.46 -9.51 2.31
CA VAL A 113 -0.13 -8.52 1.29
C VAL A 113 -0.06 -9.28 -0.03
N VAL A 114 -0.86 -8.88 -0.99
CA VAL A 114 -0.98 -9.58 -2.28
C VAL A 114 -0.81 -8.62 -3.44
N ASP A 115 -0.38 -9.13 -4.59
CA ASP A 115 -0.27 -8.32 -5.79
C ASP A 115 -1.63 -7.70 -6.15
N GLY A 116 -1.61 -6.42 -6.50
CA GLY A 116 -2.84 -5.65 -6.72
C GLY A 116 -3.73 -6.22 -7.81
N GLU A 117 -3.15 -6.74 -8.90
CA GLU A 117 -3.89 -7.34 -10.00
C GLU A 117 -4.65 -8.61 -9.62
N LEU A 118 -4.28 -9.27 -8.53
CA LEU A 118 -5.01 -10.46 -8.05
C LEU A 118 -6.34 -10.11 -7.39
N VAL A 119 -6.49 -8.90 -6.90
CA VAL A 119 -7.69 -8.49 -6.15
C VAL A 119 -8.48 -7.40 -6.86
N MET A 120 -7.88 -6.62 -7.76
CA MET A 120 -8.50 -5.46 -8.40
C MET A 120 -8.45 -5.47 -9.93
N SER A 121 -8.08 -6.58 -10.54
CA SER A 121 -7.84 -6.71 -11.98
C SER A 121 -6.59 -5.96 -12.46
N THR A 122 -6.25 -6.15 -13.75
CA THR A 122 -5.07 -5.52 -14.35
C THR A 122 -5.22 -4.01 -14.56
N GLU A 123 -6.42 -3.47 -14.42
CA GLU A 123 -6.64 -2.01 -14.53
C GLU A 123 -5.86 -1.21 -13.51
N ILE A 124 -5.56 -1.80 -12.35
CA ILE A 124 -4.76 -1.11 -11.33
C ILE A 124 -3.33 -0.86 -11.82
N LEU A 125 -2.80 -1.74 -12.66
CA LEU A 125 -1.49 -1.54 -13.29
C LEU A 125 -1.52 -0.38 -14.29
N ASN A 126 -2.63 -0.22 -15.01
CA ASN A 126 -2.83 0.91 -15.92
C ASN A 126 -2.91 2.23 -15.14
N MET A 127 -3.52 2.22 -13.96
CA MET A 127 -3.53 3.40 -13.09
C MET A 127 -2.09 3.81 -12.71
N ARG A 128 -1.23 2.84 -12.40
CA ARG A 128 0.17 3.10 -12.12
C ARG A 128 0.87 3.79 -13.30
N GLU A 129 0.68 3.25 -14.52
CA GLU A 129 1.27 3.84 -15.72
C GLU A 129 0.78 5.28 -15.93
N THR A 130 -0.51 5.55 -15.70
CA THR A 130 -1.07 6.90 -15.78
C THR A 130 -0.43 7.84 -14.77
N LEU A 131 -0.24 7.40 -13.53
CA LEU A 131 0.42 8.19 -12.49
C LEU A 131 1.86 8.51 -12.85
N LEU A 132 2.60 7.55 -13.44
CA LEU A 132 3.97 7.76 -13.87
C LEU A 132 4.08 8.84 -14.95
N GLU A 133 3.07 8.96 -15.83
CA GLU A 133 3.03 9.99 -16.86
C GLU A 133 2.72 11.38 -16.30
N LEU A 134 1.98 11.46 -15.19
CA LEU A 134 1.54 12.72 -14.59
C LEU A 134 2.54 13.33 -13.63
N ILE A 135 3.50 12.56 -13.17
CA ILE A 135 4.46 12.96 -12.12
C ILE A 135 5.84 13.35 -12.71
#